data_ad3d20c3c2487290c01da9b3baa3e607
#
_entry.id   ad3d20c3c2487290c01da9b3baa3e607
#
_cell.length_a   1.000
_cell.length_b   1.000
_cell.length_c   1.000
_cell.angle_alpha   90.00
_cell.angle_beta   90.00
_cell.angle_gamma   90.00
#
_symmetry.space_group_name_H-M   'P 1'
#
loop_
_entity.id
_entity.type
_entity.pdbx_description
1 polymer ?
#
loop_
_entity_poly.entity_id
_entity_poly.type
_entity_poly.pdbx_seq_one_letter_code
_entity_poly.pdbx_strand_id
1 'polypeptide(L)'
;MVYENEKLIELKVKNEELRRALDIKDQYSNMDMIGANIIAKDMGNWFDIFTIDRGSKDGISNNYPIVTSNGLVGRVMQTDVFSSKVIAIIDEDSSISARLSRTSDLVIVKGDRKLKEQGLCIMNYIPADADISAGDRVETSGVGGIYPKGILIGKVKEVRQRTNELDRYAIIEPVVDFKRLEEVFILKDKKINDNETSEENR
;
A
#
# COMPACT_ATOMS: atom_id res chain seq x y z
N MET A 1 -38.77 -2.97 1.09
CA MET A 1 -38.29 -1.59 1.42
C MET A 1 -36.96 -1.54 2.18
N VAL A 2 -36.80 -2.21 3.34
CA VAL A 2 -35.50 -2.18 4.08
C VAL A 2 -34.39 -2.86 3.27
N TYR A 3 -34.64 -4.04 2.74
CA TYR A 3 -33.68 -4.84 1.95
C TYR A 3 -33.25 -4.16 0.64
N GLU A 4 -34.14 -3.42 -0.01
CA GLU A 4 -33.81 -2.66 -1.22
C GLU A 4 -32.95 -1.44 -0.92
N ASN A 5 -33.13 -0.81 0.24
CA ASN A 5 -32.29 0.30 0.68
C ASN A 5 -30.87 -0.14 1.05
N GLU A 6 -30.73 -1.30 1.70
CA GLU A 6 -29.41 -1.87 2.03
C GLU A 6 -28.61 -2.20 0.75
N LYS A 7 -29.26 -2.84 -0.22
CA LYS A 7 -28.66 -3.17 -1.52
C LYS A 7 -28.30 -1.93 -2.33
N LEU A 8 -29.11 -0.87 -2.25
CA LEU A 8 -28.81 0.42 -2.90
C LEU A 8 -27.62 1.13 -2.26
N ILE A 9 -27.47 1.03 -0.95
CA ILE A 9 -26.30 1.60 -0.22
C ILE A 9 -25.06 0.83 -0.61
N GLU A 10 -25.07 -0.50 -0.63
CA GLU A 10 -23.96 -1.35 -1.04
C GLU A 10 -23.52 -1.05 -2.49
N LEU A 11 -24.45 -0.94 -3.42
CA LEU A 11 -24.16 -0.61 -4.80
C LEU A 11 -23.60 0.80 -4.98
N LYS A 12 -24.02 1.77 -4.17
CA LYS A 12 -23.45 3.13 -4.18
C LYS A 12 -22.01 3.12 -3.68
N VAL A 13 -21.73 2.44 -2.57
CA VAL A 13 -20.37 2.29 -2.03
C VAL A 13 -19.46 1.64 -3.07
N LYS A 14 -19.91 0.53 -3.67
CA LYS A 14 -19.15 -0.17 -4.71
C LYS A 14 -18.92 0.69 -5.97
N ASN A 15 -19.89 1.50 -6.36
CA ASN A 15 -19.74 2.42 -7.50
C ASN A 15 -18.74 3.55 -7.20
N GLU A 16 -18.71 4.07 -5.97
CA GLU A 16 -17.71 5.06 -5.55
C GLU A 16 -16.30 4.46 -5.49
N GLU A 17 -16.16 3.23 -5.01
CA GLU A 17 -14.89 2.51 -5.02
C GLU A 17 -14.36 2.28 -6.44
N LEU A 18 -15.23 1.84 -7.36
CA LEU A 18 -14.87 1.66 -8.77
C LEU A 18 -14.48 2.97 -9.45
N ARG A 19 -15.16 4.08 -9.15
CA ARG A 19 -14.79 5.41 -9.66
C ARG A 19 -13.41 5.83 -9.14
N ARG A 20 -13.14 5.68 -7.85
CA ARG A 20 -11.83 5.98 -7.27
C ARG A 20 -10.75 5.08 -7.86
N ALA A 21 -11.04 3.81 -8.14
CA ALA A 21 -10.12 2.91 -8.83
C ALA A 21 -9.81 3.36 -10.26
N LEU A 22 -10.78 3.92 -10.98
CA LEU A 22 -10.57 4.53 -12.30
C LEU A 22 -9.70 5.78 -12.22
N ASP A 23 -9.90 6.64 -11.23
CA ASP A 23 -9.08 7.83 -10.99
C ASP A 23 -7.61 7.45 -10.71
N ILE A 24 -7.38 6.37 -9.96
CA ILE A 24 -6.04 5.81 -9.74
C ILE A 24 -5.44 5.29 -11.05
N LYS A 25 -6.22 4.61 -11.89
CA LYS A 25 -5.76 4.11 -13.18
C LYS A 25 -5.31 5.25 -14.10
N ASP A 26 -5.99 6.38 -14.09
CA ASP A 26 -5.60 7.57 -14.85
C ASP A 26 -4.30 8.19 -14.30
N GLN A 27 -4.14 8.20 -13.00
CA GLN A 27 -2.92 8.67 -12.33
C GLN A 27 -1.70 7.79 -12.64
N TYR A 28 -1.91 6.47 -12.81
CA TYR A 28 -0.85 5.47 -13.14
C TYR A 28 -1.06 4.89 -14.54
N SER A 29 -1.28 5.76 -15.53
CA SER A 29 -1.57 5.38 -16.94
C SER A 29 -0.51 4.45 -17.57
N ASN A 30 0.72 4.47 -17.04
CA ASN A 30 1.82 3.60 -17.47
C ASN A 30 1.82 2.21 -16.80
N MET A 31 0.86 1.92 -15.93
CA MET A 31 0.74 0.65 -15.20
C MET A 31 -0.54 -0.07 -15.56
N ASP A 32 -0.46 -1.39 -15.54
CA ASP A 32 -1.64 -2.24 -15.59
C ASP A 32 -2.14 -2.47 -14.17
N MET A 33 -3.45 -2.46 -14.00
CA MET A 33 -4.12 -2.63 -12.73
C MET A 33 -4.96 -3.90 -12.75
N ILE A 34 -4.64 -4.84 -11.87
CA ILE A 34 -5.31 -6.15 -11.78
C ILE A 34 -6.05 -6.22 -10.45
N GLY A 35 -7.37 -6.39 -10.52
CA GLY A 35 -8.20 -6.59 -9.31
C GLY A 35 -8.01 -7.99 -8.72
N ALA A 36 -8.00 -8.09 -7.40
CA ALA A 36 -7.89 -9.34 -6.66
C ALA A 36 -8.73 -9.30 -5.38
N ASN A 37 -9.29 -10.47 -5.02
CA ASN A 37 -9.99 -10.65 -3.76
C ASN A 37 -9.08 -11.24 -2.70
N ILE A 38 -9.27 -10.86 -1.46
CA ILE A 38 -8.59 -11.48 -0.33
C ILE A 38 -9.32 -12.77 0.02
N ILE A 39 -8.63 -13.91 -0.09
CA ILE A 39 -9.18 -15.25 0.12
C ILE A 39 -8.77 -15.89 1.46
N ALA A 40 -7.71 -15.38 2.09
CA ALA A 40 -7.28 -15.81 3.40
C ALA A 40 -6.54 -14.70 4.14
N LYS A 41 -6.76 -14.62 5.46
CA LYS A 41 -6.02 -13.76 6.39
C LYS A 41 -5.40 -14.64 7.44
N ASP A 42 -4.12 -14.42 7.77
CA ASP A 42 -3.43 -15.20 8.78
C ASP A 42 -4.02 -14.86 10.17
N MET A 43 -4.58 -15.87 10.86
CA MET A 43 -5.29 -15.66 12.13
C MET A 43 -4.38 -15.33 13.32
N GLY A 44 -3.06 -15.49 13.16
CA GLY A 44 -2.07 -15.16 14.19
C GLY A 44 -1.51 -13.75 14.13
N ASN A 45 -1.49 -13.15 12.95
CA ASN A 45 -0.85 -11.86 12.64
C ASN A 45 -1.86 -10.89 12.03
N TRP A 46 -2.73 -10.39 12.84
CA TRP A 46 -3.81 -9.46 12.56
C TRP A 46 -3.58 -8.51 11.35
N PHE A 47 -3.95 -8.97 10.13
CA PHE A 47 -4.04 -8.17 8.91
C PHE A 47 -2.70 -7.70 8.29
N ASP A 48 -1.55 -8.16 8.77
CA ASP A 48 -0.24 -7.82 8.25
C ASP A 48 0.18 -8.72 7.08
N ILE A 49 -0.26 -9.99 7.07
CA ILE A 49 -0.07 -10.91 5.94
C ILE A 49 -1.42 -11.51 5.54
N PHE A 50 -1.73 -11.49 4.24
CA PHE A 50 -2.94 -12.06 3.67
C PHE A 50 -2.70 -12.67 2.30
N THR A 51 -3.63 -13.49 1.82
CA THR A 51 -3.55 -14.16 0.52
C THR A 51 -4.62 -13.62 -0.42
N ILE A 52 -4.25 -13.40 -1.68
CA ILE A 52 -5.13 -12.96 -2.76
C ILE A 52 -5.33 -14.04 -3.81
N ASP A 53 -6.45 -14.00 -4.55
CA ASP A 53 -6.88 -14.95 -5.59
C ASP A 53 -6.21 -14.71 -6.95
N ARG A 54 -5.01 -14.16 -6.98
CA ARG A 54 -4.20 -13.92 -8.18
C ARG A 54 -2.79 -14.42 -7.96
N GLY A 55 -2.27 -15.11 -8.97
CA GLY A 55 -0.95 -15.74 -8.93
C GLY A 55 -0.13 -15.53 -10.18
N SER A 56 0.92 -16.32 -10.35
CA SER A 56 1.80 -16.25 -11.53
C SER A 56 1.08 -16.52 -12.84
N LYS A 57 0.00 -17.32 -12.84
CA LYS A 57 -0.87 -17.53 -13.99
C LYS A 57 -1.55 -16.26 -14.48
N ASP A 58 -1.81 -15.31 -13.57
CA ASP A 58 -2.38 -13.99 -13.88
C ASP A 58 -1.29 -12.94 -14.18
N GLY A 59 -0.03 -13.38 -14.27
CA GLY A 59 1.13 -12.51 -14.50
C GLY A 59 1.57 -11.72 -13.27
N ILE A 60 1.28 -12.23 -12.07
CA ILE A 60 1.72 -11.62 -10.81
C ILE A 60 3.13 -12.10 -10.48
N SER A 61 3.95 -11.19 -10.01
CA SER A 61 5.31 -11.44 -9.54
C SER A 61 5.55 -10.83 -8.15
N ASN A 62 6.61 -11.31 -7.49
CA ASN A 62 7.03 -10.76 -6.21
C ASN A 62 7.34 -9.26 -6.33
N ASN A 63 7.14 -8.53 -5.26
CA ASN A 63 7.33 -7.08 -5.12
C ASN A 63 6.34 -6.20 -5.91
N TYR A 64 5.33 -6.76 -6.57
CA TYR A 64 4.28 -5.92 -7.16
C TYR A 64 3.53 -5.16 -6.06
N PRO A 65 3.36 -3.83 -6.21
CA PRO A 65 2.62 -3.02 -5.26
C PRO A 65 1.15 -3.41 -5.20
N ILE A 66 0.62 -3.40 -3.99
CA ILE A 66 -0.80 -3.64 -3.71
C ILE A 66 -1.41 -2.36 -3.16
N VAL A 67 -2.50 -1.93 -3.79
CA VAL A 67 -3.20 -0.69 -3.45
C VAL A 67 -4.70 -0.91 -3.31
N THR A 68 -5.36 0.05 -2.66
CA THR A 68 -6.81 0.27 -2.76
C THR A 68 -7.07 1.62 -3.41
N SER A 69 -8.34 1.98 -3.61
CA SER A 69 -8.75 3.34 -4.01
C SER A 69 -8.26 4.43 -3.05
N ASN A 70 -7.97 4.10 -1.81
CA ASN A 70 -7.55 5.07 -0.80
C ASN A 70 -6.04 5.25 -0.74
N GLY A 71 -5.25 4.19 -1.01
CA GLY A 71 -3.79 4.27 -0.94
C GLY A 71 -3.09 2.92 -0.89
N LEU A 72 -1.85 2.95 -0.43
CA LEU A 72 -0.94 1.81 -0.39
C LEU A 72 -1.36 0.80 0.67
N VAL A 73 -1.49 -0.46 0.27
CA VAL A 73 -1.72 -1.61 1.16
C VAL A 73 -0.41 -2.30 1.52
N GLY A 74 0.44 -2.57 0.52
CA GLY A 74 1.67 -3.33 0.70
C GLY A 74 2.27 -3.79 -0.61
N ARG A 75 2.85 -4.98 -0.61
CA ARG A 75 3.42 -5.61 -1.81
C ARG A 75 3.24 -7.13 -1.80
N VAL A 76 3.32 -7.72 -2.96
CA VAL A 76 3.40 -9.18 -3.09
C VAL A 76 4.71 -9.67 -2.47
N MET A 77 4.61 -10.56 -1.49
CA MET A 77 5.75 -11.16 -0.80
C MET A 77 6.17 -12.46 -1.48
N GLN A 78 5.19 -13.31 -1.81
CA GLN A 78 5.40 -14.60 -2.45
C GLN A 78 4.26 -14.89 -3.41
N THR A 79 4.60 -15.42 -4.58
CA THR A 79 3.63 -15.78 -5.62
C THR A 79 3.63 -17.28 -5.85
N ASP A 80 2.43 -17.88 -5.78
CA ASP A 80 2.13 -19.24 -6.20
C ASP A 80 1.40 -19.22 -7.56
N VAL A 81 1.00 -20.39 -8.10
CA VAL A 81 0.37 -20.48 -9.42
C VAL A 81 -0.96 -19.72 -9.49
N PHE A 82 -1.82 -19.87 -8.50
CA PHE A 82 -3.20 -19.35 -8.49
C PHE A 82 -3.45 -18.29 -7.40
N SER A 83 -2.49 -18.06 -6.53
CA SER A 83 -2.63 -17.15 -5.40
C SER A 83 -1.29 -16.47 -5.11
N SER A 84 -1.34 -15.40 -4.31
CA SER A 84 -0.13 -14.73 -3.83
C SER A 84 -0.30 -14.29 -2.39
N LYS A 85 0.78 -14.35 -1.61
CA LYS A 85 0.86 -13.77 -0.28
C LYS A 85 1.29 -12.32 -0.38
N VAL A 86 0.60 -11.47 0.35
CA VAL A 86 0.84 -10.03 0.43
C VAL A 86 1.29 -9.68 1.83
N ILE A 87 2.33 -8.86 1.94
CA ILE A 87 2.77 -8.24 3.17
C ILE A 87 2.27 -6.79 3.20
N ALA A 88 1.52 -6.44 4.24
CA ALA A 88 0.98 -5.10 4.43
C ALA A 88 2.04 -4.13 4.94
N ILE A 89 1.81 -2.83 4.78
CA ILE A 89 2.73 -1.79 5.24
C ILE A 89 2.88 -1.71 6.76
N ILE A 90 1.91 -2.26 7.51
CA ILE A 90 1.91 -2.30 8.98
C ILE A 90 2.78 -3.43 9.54
N ASP A 91 3.21 -4.38 8.72
CA ASP A 91 4.08 -5.48 9.14
C ASP A 91 5.50 -5.00 9.45
N GLU A 92 6.12 -5.57 10.49
CA GLU A 92 7.47 -5.17 10.95
C GLU A 92 8.58 -5.42 9.92
N ASP A 93 8.36 -6.34 8.98
CA ASP A 93 9.28 -6.62 7.86
C ASP A 93 9.01 -5.73 6.63
N SER A 94 8.00 -4.88 6.71
CA SER A 94 7.70 -3.91 5.65
C SER A 94 8.48 -2.62 5.87
N SER A 95 9.15 -2.14 4.81
CA SER A 95 9.89 -0.87 4.80
C SER A 95 9.70 -0.18 3.46
N ILE A 96 9.29 1.08 3.50
CA ILE A 96 8.87 1.85 2.34
C ILE A 96 9.63 3.16 2.28
N SER A 97 10.29 3.41 1.17
CA SER A 97 10.84 4.72 0.86
C SER A 97 9.69 5.69 0.54
N ALA A 98 9.52 6.68 1.38
CA ALA A 98 8.42 7.62 1.34
C ALA A 98 8.92 9.07 1.29
N ARG A 99 8.01 9.99 1.10
CA ARG A 99 8.27 11.43 1.20
C ARG A 99 7.08 12.15 1.82
N LEU A 100 7.34 13.28 2.42
CA LEU A 100 6.32 14.23 2.81
C LEU A 100 5.78 14.93 1.56
N SER A 101 4.46 14.96 1.36
CA SER A 101 3.88 15.59 0.15
C SER A 101 4.14 17.10 0.10
N ARG A 102 4.23 17.77 1.25
CA ARG A 102 4.40 19.22 1.36
C ARG A 102 5.83 19.69 1.11
N THR A 103 6.80 19.04 1.73
CA THR A 103 8.21 19.47 1.71
C THR A 103 9.07 18.64 0.75
N SER A 104 8.55 17.46 0.32
CA SER A 104 9.28 16.48 -0.48
C SER A 104 10.47 15.81 0.23
N ASP A 105 10.61 16.00 1.55
CA ASP A 105 11.63 15.34 2.35
C ASP A 105 11.49 13.83 2.28
N LEU A 106 12.61 13.15 2.02
CA LEU A 106 12.67 11.69 1.98
C LEU A 106 12.71 11.13 3.41
N VAL A 107 11.86 10.13 3.64
CA VAL A 107 11.70 9.45 4.92
C VAL A 107 11.51 7.95 4.70
N ILE A 108 11.61 7.15 5.74
CA ILE A 108 11.30 5.72 5.70
C ILE A 108 10.08 5.44 6.57
N VAL A 109 9.02 4.90 5.96
CA VAL A 109 7.87 4.37 6.69
C VAL A 109 8.05 2.87 6.87
N LYS A 110 7.85 2.40 8.10
CA LYS A 110 8.03 1.01 8.47
C LYS A 110 6.86 0.55 9.34
N GLY A 111 6.52 -0.74 9.25
CA GLY A 111 5.66 -1.36 10.24
C GLY A 111 6.36 -1.46 11.60
N ASP A 112 5.60 -1.49 12.67
CA ASP A 112 6.12 -1.60 14.03
C ASP A 112 5.25 -2.57 14.84
N ARG A 113 5.90 -3.50 15.54
CA ARG A 113 5.26 -4.58 16.29
C ARG A 113 4.26 -4.08 17.35
N LYS A 114 4.51 -2.93 17.95
CA LYS A 114 3.65 -2.35 19.00
C LYS A 114 2.50 -1.53 18.41
N LEU A 115 2.69 -1.00 17.19
CA LEU A 115 1.75 -0.12 16.53
C LEU A 115 0.80 -0.86 15.59
N LYS A 116 1.19 -2.05 15.09
CA LYS A 116 0.41 -2.80 14.08
C LYS A 116 -1.00 -3.18 14.55
N GLU A 117 -1.19 -3.49 15.85
CA GLU A 117 -2.52 -3.78 16.41
C GLU A 117 -3.48 -2.59 16.32
N GLN A 118 -2.93 -1.38 16.29
CA GLN A 118 -3.66 -0.13 16.11
C GLN A 118 -3.77 0.26 14.62
N GLY A 119 -3.17 -0.52 13.70
CA GLY A 119 -3.11 -0.22 12.28
C GLY A 119 -2.20 0.98 11.97
N LEU A 120 -1.21 1.27 12.81
CA LEU A 120 -0.30 2.41 12.67
C LEU A 120 1.08 1.96 12.20
N CYS A 121 1.81 2.88 11.56
CA CYS A 121 3.20 2.71 11.16
C CYS A 121 4.11 3.71 11.88
N ILE A 122 5.40 3.46 11.83
CA ILE A 122 6.43 4.39 12.30
C ILE A 122 7.17 4.99 11.10
N MET A 123 7.46 6.28 11.16
CA MET A 123 8.32 6.97 10.20
C MET A 123 9.63 7.33 10.89
N ASN A 124 10.73 6.86 10.29
CA ASN A 124 12.09 7.08 10.76
C ASN A 124 12.91 7.88 9.74
N TYR A 125 14.14 8.21 10.10
CA TYR A 125 15.08 8.96 9.26
C TYR A 125 14.56 10.31 8.80
N ILE A 126 13.88 11.01 9.73
CA ILE A 126 13.40 12.38 9.48
C ILE A 126 14.61 13.31 9.52
N PRO A 127 14.91 14.08 8.45
CA PRO A 127 15.98 15.06 8.47
C PRO A 127 15.84 16.04 9.64
N ALA A 128 16.94 16.47 10.24
CA ALA A 128 16.91 17.34 11.42
C ALA A 128 16.24 18.71 11.13
N ASP A 129 16.39 19.20 9.91
CA ASP A 129 15.84 20.44 9.38
C ASP A 129 14.45 20.26 8.71
N ALA A 130 13.93 19.02 8.62
CA ALA A 130 12.63 18.79 8.03
C ALA A 130 11.51 19.46 8.83
N ASP A 131 10.70 20.25 8.13
CA ASP A 131 9.48 20.82 8.66
C ASP A 131 8.35 19.79 8.57
N ILE A 132 8.07 19.15 9.70
CA ILE A 132 7.06 18.10 9.81
C ILE A 132 6.04 18.43 10.90
N SER A 133 4.77 18.28 10.56
CA SER A 133 3.65 18.57 11.46
C SER A 133 2.60 17.45 11.40
N ALA A 134 1.83 17.32 12.48
CA ALA A 134 0.66 16.44 12.50
C ALA A 134 -0.31 16.86 11.38
N GLY A 135 -0.83 15.87 10.65
CA GLY A 135 -1.68 16.08 9.47
C GLY A 135 -0.95 16.08 8.13
N ASP A 136 0.38 16.20 8.11
CA ASP A 136 1.15 16.12 6.86
C ASP A 136 0.91 14.79 6.16
N ARG A 137 0.70 14.85 4.84
CA ARG A 137 0.50 13.66 4.00
C ARG A 137 1.83 13.01 3.67
N VAL A 138 1.83 11.69 3.72
CA VAL A 138 3.00 10.83 3.42
C VAL A 138 2.65 9.96 2.24
N GLU A 139 3.50 9.96 1.23
CA GLU A 139 3.33 9.19 -0.01
C GLU A 139 4.61 8.46 -0.40
N THR A 140 4.52 7.48 -1.29
CA THR A 140 5.69 6.76 -1.80
C THR A 140 6.61 7.71 -2.57
N SER A 141 7.92 7.56 -2.39
CA SER A 141 8.92 8.42 -3.04
C SER A 141 9.28 7.99 -4.47
N GLY A 142 9.04 6.72 -4.82
CA GLY A 142 9.53 6.09 -6.04
C GLY A 142 10.97 5.57 -5.94
N VAL A 143 11.67 5.87 -4.84
CA VAL A 143 13.04 5.40 -4.62
C VAL A 143 13.03 3.91 -4.25
N GLY A 144 13.96 3.13 -4.81
CA GLY A 144 14.04 1.69 -4.60
C GLY A 144 13.26 0.85 -5.62
N GLY A 145 12.48 1.45 -6.51
CA GLY A 145 11.87 0.80 -7.68
C GLY A 145 10.71 -0.17 -7.40
N ILE A 146 10.37 -0.43 -6.13
CA ILE A 146 9.24 -1.32 -5.79
C ILE A 146 7.92 -0.58 -5.91
N TYR A 147 7.84 0.62 -5.36
CA TYR A 147 6.61 1.40 -5.32
C TYR A 147 6.70 2.59 -6.28
N PRO A 148 5.72 2.79 -7.16
CA PRO A 148 5.62 4.02 -7.95
C PRO A 148 5.55 5.24 -7.04
N LYS A 149 6.04 6.37 -7.51
CA LYS A 149 5.99 7.64 -6.78
C LYS A 149 4.56 8.14 -6.64
N GLY A 150 4.21 8.67 -5.45
CA GLY A 150 2.98 9.42 -5.23
C GLY A 150 1.78 8.58 -4.75
N ILE A 151 1.97 7.29 -4.41
CA ILE A 151 0.91 6.51 -3.77
C ILE A 151 0.76 6.98 -2.32
N LEU A 152 -0.44 7.39 -1.94
CA LEU A 152 -0.71 7.84 -0.58
C LEU A 152 -0.54 6.69 0.42
N ILE A 153 0.26 6.89 1.44
CA ILE A 153 0.46 5.96 2.55
C ILE A 153 -0.46 6.33 3.70
N GLY A 154 -0.43 7.59 4.12
CA GLY A 154 -1.16 8.03 5.29
C GLY A 154 -0.91 9.48 5.63
N LYS A 155 -1.15 9.80 6.91
CA LYS A 155 -0.90 11.12 7.49
C LYS A 155 -0.05 10.98 8.75
N VAL A 156 0.75 11.99 9.01
CA VAL A 156 1.45 12.13 10.28
C VAL A 156 0.42 12.32 11.39
N LYS A 157 0.36 11.37 12.34
CA LYS A 157 -0.52 11.45 13.50
C LYS A 157 0.12 12.31 14.60
N GLU A 158 1.40 12.03 14.88
CA GLU A 158 2.19 12.75 15.87
C GLU A 158 3.68 12.62 15.57
N VAL A 159 4.44 13.63 15.99
CA VAL A 159 5.91 13.64 15.92
C VAL A 159 6.46 13.47 17.32
N ARG A 160 7.42 12.59 17.52
CA ARG A 160 8.05 12.29 18.80
C ARG A 160 9.58 12.36 18.69
N GLN A 161 10.24 12.66 19.80
CA GLN A 161 11.69 12.65 19.93
C GLN A 161 12.10 11.44 20.79
N ARG A 162 13.17 10.73 20.42
CA ARG A 162 13.72 9.69 21.26
C ARG A 162 14.45 10.29 22.45
N THR A 163 14.27 9.71 23.63
CA THR A 163 14.67 10.31 24.92
C THR A 163 16.17 10.54 25.07
N ASN A 164 17.02 9.83 24.31
CA ASN A 164 18.48 9.90 24.38
C ASN A 164 19.16 10.16 23.03
N GLU A 165 18.41 10.48 22.00
CA GLU A 165 18.91 10.68 20.65
C GLU A 165 18.36 11.97 20.05
N LEU A 166 19.15 12.64 19.23
CA LEU A 166 18.72 13.79 18.45
C LEU A 166 17.69 13.39 17.37
N ASP A 167 17.47 12.08 17.21
CA ASP A 167 16.61 11.54 16.15
C ASP A 167 15.13 11.68 16.50
N ARG A 168 14.41 12.27 15.55
CA ARG A 168 12.96 12.35 15.56
C ARG A 168 12.35 11.16 14.82
N TYR A 169 11.18 10.74 15.28
CA TYR A 169 10.34 9.79 14.58
C TYR A 169 8.89 10.28 14.60
N ALA A 170 8.07 9.79 13.70
CA ALA A 170 6.66 10.11 13.69
C ALA A 170 5.82 8.84 13.62
N ILE A 171 4.62 8.92 14.18
CA ILE A 171 3.59 7.90 14.03
C ILE A 171 2.75 8.28 12.82
N ILE A 172 2.57 7.32 11.93
CA ILE A 172 1.77 7.46 10.70
C ILE A 172 0.47 6.70 10.87
N GLU A 173 -0.63 7.37 10.55
CA GLU A 173 -1.94 6.77 10.41
C GLU A 173 -2.19 6.48 8.92
N PRO A 174 -2.13 5.20 8.50
CA PRO A 174 -2.43 4.81 7.14
C PRO A 174 -3.84 5.21 6.72
N VAL A 175 -4.03 5.51 5.43
CA VAL A 175 -5.36 5.80 4.88
C VAL A 175 -6.19 4.54 4.63
N VAL A 176 -5.56 3.38 4.66
CA VAL A 176 -6.18 2.08 4.42
C VAL A 176 -6.60 1.45 5.75
N ASP A 177 -7.85 0.99 5.81
CA ASP A 177 -8.36 0.16 6.93
C ASP A 177 -8.04 -1.32 6.66
N PHE A 178 -6.94 -1.82 7.22
CA PHE A 178 -6.49 -3.20 7.03
C PHE A 178 -7.46 -4.25 7.59
N LYS A 179 -8.30 -3.87 8.57
CA LYS A 179 -9.28 -4.78 9.17
C LYS A 179 -10.43 -5.11 8.23
N ARG A 180 -10.78 -4.17 7.36
CA ARG A 180 -11.93 -4.24 6.45
C ARG A 180 -11.55 -4.45 4.99
N LEU A 181 -10.29 -4.80 4.72
CA LEU A 181 -9.85 -5.12 3.35
C LEU A 181 -10.54 -6.38 2.85
N GLU A 182 -11.19 -6.29 1.69
CA GLU A 182 -11.85 -7.39 0.97
C GLU A 182 -11.31 -7.51 -0.45
N GLU A 183 -11.14 -6.38 -1.14
CA GLU A 183 -10.66 -6.26 -2.51
C GLU A 183 -9.43 -5.35 -2.55
N VAL A 184 -8.47 -5.68 -3.41
CA VAL A 184 -7.25 -4.92 -3.63
C VAL A 184 -6.91 -4.87 -5.12
N PHE A 185 -6.02 -3.97 -5.50
CA PHE A 185 -5.49 -3.86 -6.85
C PHE A 185 -3.98 -4.06 -6.84
N ILE A 186 -3.49 -4.82 -7.81
CA ILE A 186 -2.08 -5.09 -8.05
C ILE A 186 -1.63 -4.15 -9.15
N LEU A 187 -0.57 -3.37 -8.89
CA LEU A 187 0.05 -2.51 -9.91
C LEU A 187 1.18 -3.29 -10.60
N LYS A 188 1.10 -3.39 -11.93
CA LYS A 188 2.08 -4.04 -12.78
C LYS A 188 2.70 -3.02 -13.73
N ASP A 189 4.03 -2.97 -13.82
CA ASP A 189 4.72 -2.09 -14.77
C ASP A 189 4.57 -2.64 -16.21
N LYS A 190 4.02 -1.84 -17.12
CA LYS A 190 3.90 -2.20 -18.54
C LYS A 190 5.24 -2.42 -19.25
N LYS A 191 6.31 -1.77 -18.78
CA LYS A 191 7.64 -1.84 -19.41
C LYS A 191 8.34 -3.18 -19.25
N ILE A 192 7.94 -4.01 -18.28
CA ILE A 192 8.55 -5.33 -18.04
C ILE A 192 8.07 -6.35 -19.08
N ASN A 193 6.88 -6.16 -19.69
CA ASN A 193 6.33 -7.11 -20.66
C ASN A 193 7.00 -7.06 -22.05
N ASP A 194 7.60 -5.92 -22.44
CA ASP A 194 8.22 -5.78 -23.78
C ASP A 194 9.59 -6.46 -23.87
N ASN A 195 10.22 -6.76 -22.73
CA ASN A 195 11.54 -7.38 -22.67
C ASN A 195 11.48 -8.92 -22.58
N GLU A 196 10.43 -9.50 -21.99
CA GLU A 196 10.31 -10.96 -21.89
C GLU A 196 9.92 -11.61 -23.24
N THR A 197 9.23 -10.87 -24.12
CA THR A 197 8.84 -11.37 -25.45
C THR A 197 10.00 -11.32 -26.46
N SER A 198 11.10 -10.63 -26.14
CA SER A 198 12.25 -10.48 -27.06
C SER A 198 13.32 -11.55 -26.87
N GLU A 199 13.33 -12.30 -25.77
CA GLU A 199 14.35 -13.34 -25.50
C GLU A 199 13.92 -14.75 -25.88
N GLU A 200 12.62 -15.02 -26.11
CA GLU A 200 12.15 -16.32 -26.59
C GLU A 200 12.26 -16.54 -28.12
N ASN A 201 12.68 -15.52 -28.89
CA ASN A 201 12.83 -15.61 -30.35
C ASN A 201 14.29 -15.41 -30.85
N ARG A 202 15.29 -15.84 -30.06
CA ARG A 202 16.67 -15.94 -30.53
C ARG A 202 17.27 -17.30 -30.35
#